data_cb3651191fae32d22bde473235c8a74d
#
_entry.id   cb3651191fae32d22bde473235c8a74d
#
_cell.length_a   1.000
_cell.length_b   1.000
_cell.length_c   1.000
_cell.angle_alpha   90.00
_cell.angle_beta   90.00
_cell.angle_gamma   90.00
#
_symmetry.space_group_name_H-M   'P 1'
#
loop_
_entity.id
_entity.type
_entity.pdbx_description
1 polymer ?
#
loop_
_entity_poly.entity_id
_entity_poly.type
_entity_poly.pdbx_seq_one_letter_code
_entity_poly.pdbx_strand_id
1 'polypeptide(L)'
;MKIIQWILIALIFLSPFKANASRDTDSYDGNIFPIYAGNGAIVPPQTTLQESLKNKRVAVLFFYLEDSSYSKAMAPIISGLDLIWRNNIDIIALTTDELQNKEKSDLRNEPNYYWNGLIPQTIILNSDGEVKFDKNGMINIDELNKVIGELKGIDIEETTFSVESFNEYNSIISEKKNKNKN
;
A
#
# COMPACT_ATOMS: atom_id res chain seq x y z
N MET A 1 -58.06 6.32 -7.46
CA MET A 1 -57.03 5.32 -7.81
C MET A 1 -55.70 5.95 -8.31
N LYS A 2 -55.72 6.88 -9.22
CA LYS A 2 -54.44 7.48 -9.78
C LYS A 2 -53.56 8.19 -8.74
N ILE A 3 -54.13 8.90 -7.77
CA ILE A 3 -53.37 9.63 -6.74
C ILE A 3 -52.61 8.67 -5.79
N ILE A 4 -53.19 7.53 -5.45
CA ILE A 4 -52.57 6.53 -4.59
C ILE A 4 -51.36 5.89 -5.30
N GLN A 5 -51.42 5.68 -6.61
CA GLN A 5 -50.28 5.19 -7.40
C GLN A 5 -49.10 6.17 -7.41
N TRP A 6 -49.36 7.47 -7.51
CA TRP A 6 -48.29 8.47 -7.47
C TRP A 6 -47.66 8.60 -6.07
N ILE A 7 -48.44 8.42 -5.00
CA ILE A 7 -47.92 8.43 -3.62
C ILE A 7 -47.03 7.18 -3.39
N LEU A 8 -47.41 6.01 -3.91
CA LEU A 8 -46.59 4.80 -3.82
C LEU A 8 -45.27 4.91 -4.57
N ILE A 9 -45.27 5.53 -5.74
CA ILE A 9 -44.04 5.78 -6.51
C ILE A 9 -43.15 6.77 -5.78
N ALA A 10 -43.69 7.83 -5.21
CA ALA A 10 -42.91 8.82 -4.44
C ALA A 10 -42.28 8.21 -3.18
N LEU A 11 -42.94 7.25 -2.51
CA LEU A 11 -42.41 6.54 -1.33
C LEU A 11 -41.20 5.67 -1.68
N ILE A 12 -41.12 5.09 -2.89
CA ILE A 12 -40.00 4.29 -3.34
C ILE A 12 -38.74 5.16 -3.53
N PHE A 13 -38.90 6.40 -4.00
CA PHE A 13 -37.76 7.33 -4.17
C PHE A 13 -37.27 7.98 -2.87
N LEU A 14 -38.05 7.89 -1.77
CA LEU A 14 -37.68 8.41 -0.45
C LEU A 14 -37.02 7.35 0.44
N SER A 15 -36.85 6.11 -0.06
CA SER A 15 -36.13 5.08 0.70
C SER A 15 -34.65 5.45 0.79
N PRO A 16 -34.08 5.71 1.98
CA PRO A 16 -32.65 5.93 2.10
C PRO A 16 -31.92 4.62 1.81
N PHE A 17 -31.41 4.47 0.60
CA PHE A 17 -30.47 3.41 0.31
C PHE A 17 -29.20 3.70 1.09
N LYS A 18 -28.96 2.95 2.17
CA LYS A 18 -27.65 2.97 2.84
C LYS A 18 -26.65 2.29 1.92
N ALA A 19 -25.92 3.08 1.14
CA ALA A 19 -24.74 2.59 0.46
C ALA A 19 -23.64 2.38 1.52
N ASN A 20 -23.44 1.14 1.94
CA ASN A 20 -22.30 0.76 2.75
C ASN A 20 -21.13 0.47 1.79
N ALA A 21 -20.36 1.47 1.45
CA ALA A 21 -19.07 1.26 0.81
C ALA A 21 -18.06 0.90 1.90
N SER A 22 -17.53 -0.31 1.85
CA SER A 22 -16.48 -0.80 2.73
C SER A 22 -15.33 -1.32 1.89
N ARG A 23 -14.12 -1.16 2.37
CA ARG A 23 -12.92 -1.71 1.72
C ARG A 23 -13.05 -3.22 1.48
N ASP A 24 -13.70 -3.93 2.38
CA ASP A 24 -13.87 -5.38 2.35
C ASP A 24 -15.01 -5.83 1.41
N THR A 25 -15.92 -4.92 1.06
CA THR A 25 -17.04 -5.20 0.15
C THR A 25 -16.88 -4.54 -1.21
N ASP A 26 -15.77 -3.83 -1.41
CA ASP A 26 -15.45 -3.16 -2.65
C ASP A 26 -14.93 -4.19 -3.66
N SER A 27 -15.76 -4.50 -4.65
CA SER A 27 -15.44 -5.40 -5.77
C SER A 27 -14.86 -4.65 -6.98
N TYR A 28 -14.24 -3.49 -6.75
CA TYR A 28 -13.64 -2.73 -7.83
C TYR A 28 -12.41 -3.46 -8.37
N ASP A 29 -12.49 -3.86 -9.63
CA ASP A 29 -11.37 -4.40 -10.40
C ASP A 29 -10.49 -3.26 -10.87
N GLY A 30 -9.33 -3.10 -10.27
CA GLY A 30 -8.37 -2.08 -10.67
C GLY A 30 -7.23 -1.94 -9.68
N ASN A 31 -6.18 -1.27 -10.14
CA ASN A 31 -4.96 -1.13 -9.37
C ASN A 31 -5.20 -0.40 -8.05
N ILE A 32 -4.77 -1.02 -6.95
CA ILE A 32 -4.97 -0.51 -5.59
C ILE A 32 -4.24 0.82 -5.32
N PHE A 33 -3.14 1.11 -6.00
CA PHE A 33 -2.34 2.32 -5.75
C PHE A 33 -3.03 3.61 -6.19
N PRO A 34 -3.56 3.76 -7.41
CA PRO A 34 -4.33 4.94 -7.79
C PRO A 34 -5.56 5.16 -6.91
N ILE A 35 -6.25 4.08 -6.54
CA ILE A 35 -7.55 4.14 -5.87
C ILE A 35 -7.42 4.42 -4.38
N TYR A 36 -6.55 3.68 -3.68
CA TYR A 36 -6.44 3.74 -2.22
C TYR A 36 -5.26 4.58 -1.72
N ALA A 37 -4.29 4.89 -2.60
CA ALA A 37 -3.11 5.67 -2.25
C ALA A 37 -2.91 6.94 -3.08
N GLY A 38 -3.75 7.16 -4.10
CA GLY A 38 -3.61 8.32 -4.98
C GLY A 38 -2.29 8.36 -5.77
N ASN A 39 -1.59 7.22 -5.90
CA ASN A 39 -0.29 7.12 -6.55
C ASN A 39 -0.28 6.04 -7.63
N GLY A 40 -0.55 6.43 -8.87
CA GLY A 40 -0.48 5.55 -10.03
C GLY A 40 0.92 5.31 -10.59
N ALA A 41 1.96 5.98 -10.05
CA ALA A 41 3.33 5.87 -10.57
C ALA A 41 4.05 4.59 -10.12
N ILE A 42 3.55 3.92 -9.08
CA ILE A 42 4.15 2.69 -8.53
C ILE A 42 3.89 1.49 -9.46
N VAL A 43 2.80 1.49 -10.20
CA VAL A 43 2.41 0.37 -11.06
C VAL A 43 2.09 0.85 -12.47
N PRO A 44 2.73 0.24 -13.51
CA PRO A 44 3.74 -0.81 -13.43
C PRO A 44 5.03 -0.33 -12.74
N PRO A 45 5.82 -1.23 -12.12
CA PRO A 45 7.10 -0.87 -11.52
C PRO A 45 8.01 -0.19 -12.54
N GLN A 46 8.69 0.88 -12.14
CA GLN A 46 9.57 1.65 -13.03
C GLN A 46 10.89 0.92 -13.35
N THR A 47 11.23 -0.09 -12.56
CA THR A 47 12.44 -0.91 -12.73
C THR A 47 12.14 -2.36 -12.38
N THR A 48 12.98 -3.26 -12.85
CA THR A 48 12.95 -4.67 -12.49
C THR A 48 13.87 -4.95 -11.31
N LEU A 49 13.63 -6.07 -10.59
CA LEU A 49 14.53 -6.49 -9.52
C LEU A 49 15.96 -6.70 -10.04
N GLN A 50 16.10 -7.31 -11.22
CA GLN A 50 17.39 -7.51 -11.85
C GLN A 50 18.15 -6.20 -12.09
N GLU A 51 17.48 -5.16 -12.57
CA GLU A 51 18.08 -3.84 -12.79
C GLU A 51 18.41 -3.15 -11.47
N SER A 52 17.55 -3.21 -10.47
CA SER A 52 17.79 -2.65 -9.14
C SER A 52 19.05 -3.26 -8.52
N LEU A 53 19.17 -4.60 -8.51
CA LEU A 53 20.34 -5.29 -7.98
C LEU A 53 21.60 -5.00 -8.78
N LYS A 54 21.53 -4.95 -10.12
CA LYS A 54 22.65 -4.56 -10.99
C LYS A 54 23.17 -3.15 -10.67
N ASN A 55 22.25 -2.24 -10.36
CA ASN A 55 22.57 -0.86 -10.03
C ASN A 55 22.91 -0.66 -8.54
N LYS A 56 23.03 -1.75 -7.77
CA LYS A 56 23.37 -1.71 -6.34
C LYS A 56 22.42 -0.83 -5.53
N ARG A 57 21.12 -0.95 -5.80
CA ARG A 57 20.07 -0.19 -5.12
C ARG A 57 19.36 -1.05 -4.08
N VAL A 58 18.83 -0.41 -3.05
CA VAL A 58 17.91 -1.03 -2.11
C VAL A 58 16.59 -1.23 -2.83
N ALA A 59 16.06 -2.46 -2.81
CA ALA A 59 14.79 -2.80 -3.44
C ALA A 59 13.74 -3.19 -2.42
N VAL A 60 12.53 -2.66 -2.59
CA VAL A 60 11.33 -3.03 -1.82
C VAL A 60 10.40 -3.80 -2.74
N LEU A 61 10.27 -5.12 -2.51
CA LEU A 61 9.28 -5.94 -3.19
C LEU A 61 7.98 -5.90 -2.40
N PHE A 62 6.87 -5.64 -3.09
CA PHE A 62 5.54 -5.68 -2.51
C PHE A 62 4.64 -6.59 -3.34
N PHE A 63 4.30 -7.75 -2.77
CA PHE A 63 3.38 -8.69 -3.39
C PHE A 63 1.97 -8.46 -2.87
N TYR A 64 1.02 -8.28 -3.77
CA TYR A 64 -0.34 -7.92 -3.41
C TYR A 64 -1.38 -8.58 -4.31
N LEU A 65 -2.62 -8.60 -3.84
CA LEU A 65 -3.79 -8.96 -4.63
C LEU A 65 -4.79 -7.80 -4.58
N GLU A 66 -5.34 -7.42 -5.74
CA GLU A 66 -6.20 -6.24 -5.86
C GLU A 66 -7.48 -6.35 -5.03
N ASP A 67 -8.02 -7.55 -4.87
CA ASP A 67 -9.23 -7.81 -4.07
C ASP A 67 -8.98 -7.92 -2.56
N SER A 68 -7.72 -7.99 -2.13
CA SER A 68 -7.39 -8.14 -0.71
C SER A 68 -7.56 -6.82 0.05
N SER A 69 -8.38 -6.81 1.10
CA SER A 69 -8.54 -5.65 2.01
C SER A 69 -7.23 -5.25 2.68
N TYR A 70 -6.39 -6.22 3.03
CA TYR A 70 -5.06 -5.97 3.59
C TYR A 70 -4.11 -5.35 2.56
N SER A 71 -4.14 -5.79 1.31
CA SER A 71 -3.35 -5.17 0.23
C SER A 71 -3.79 -3.73 -0.03
N LYS A 72 -5.10 -3.47 -0.06
CA LYS A 72 -5.69 -2.14 -0.18
C LYS A 72 -5.26 -1.23 0.99
N ALA A 73 -5.20 -1.77 2.21
CA ALA A 73 -4.73 -1.03 3.39
C ALA A 73 -3.23 -0.75 3.37
N MET A 74 -2.41 -1.63 2.78
CA MET A 74 -0.96 -1.45 2.65
C MET A 74 -0.57 -0.48 1.54
N ALA A 75 -1.41 -0.27 0.52
CA ALA A 75 -1.08 0.60 -0.62
C ALA A 75 -0.68 2.04 -0.21
N PRO A 76 -1.38 2.73 0.72
CA PRO A 76 -0.94 4.04 1.22
C PRO A 76 0.42 4.00 1.93
N ILE A 77 0.74 2.91 2.62
CA ILE A 77 2.01 2.73 3.34
C ILE A 77 3.16 2.61 2.35
N ILE A 78 3.03 1.77 1.33
CA ILE A 78 4.02 1.61 0.25
C ILE A 78 4.15 2.91 -0.57
N SER A 79 3.04 3.59 -0.84
CA SER A 79 3.07 4.91 -1.48
C SER A 79 3.77 5.97 -0.63
N GLY A 80 3.61 5.91 0.69
CA GLY A 80 4.33 6.75 1.64
C GLY A 80 5.84 6.53 1.58
N LEU A 81 6.30 5.28 1.45
CA LEU A 81 7.72 4.99 1.25
C LEU A 81 8.26 5.59 -0.05
N ASP A 82 7.51 5.48 -1.14
CA ASP A 82 7.87 6.11 -2.41
C ASP A 82 8.03 7.63 -2.26
N LEU A 83 7.12 8.27 -1.53
CA LEU A 83 7.16 9.70 -1.27
C LEU A 83 8.36 10.12 -0.40
N ILE A 84 8.70 9.34 0.64
CA ILE A 84 9.80 9.62 1.56
C ILE A 84 11.15 9.39 0.88
N TRP A 85 11.31 8.23 0.26
CA TRP A 85 12.60 7.77 -0.24
C TRP A 85 12.85 8.11 -1.70
N ARG A 86 11.80 8.33 -2.51
CA ARG A 86 11.87 8.70 -3.93
C ARG A 86 12.95 7.89 -4.67
N ASN A 87 13.87 8.57 -5.30
CA ASN A 87 14.95 7.97 -6.09
C ASN A 87 16.03 7.24 -5.26
N ASN A 88 15.90 7.16 -3.94
CA ASN A 88 16.90 6.49 -3.09
C ASN A 88 16.70 4.98 -2.98
N ILE A 89 15.50 4.50 -3.27
CA ILE A 89 15.13 3.08 -3.29
C ILE A 89 14.37 2.76 -4.57
N ASP A 90 14.21 1.49 -4.86
CA ASP A 90 13.34 1.00 -5.93
C ASP A 90 12.17 0.24 -5.32
N ILE A 91 10.95 0.66 -5.64
CA ILE A 91 9.74 -0.03 -5.24
C ILE A 91 9.24 -0.86 -6.41
N ILE A 92 9.09 -2.17 -6.18
CA ILE A 92 8.67 -3.14 -7.17
C ILE A 92 7.41 -3.82 -6.66
N ALA A 93 6.26 -3.22 -6.97
CA ALA A 93 4.95 -3.72 -6.57
C ALA A 93 4.39 -4.63 -7.67
N LEU A 94 4.01 -5.86 -7.29
CA LEU A 94 3.60 -6.91 -8.22
C LEU A 94 2.31 -7.57 -7.75
N THR A 95 1.36 -7.73 -8.67
CA THR A 95 0.19 -8.57 -8.40
C THR A 95 0.59 -10.04 -8.36
N THR A 96 -0.09 -10.82 -7.52
CA THR A 96 0.22 -12.23 -7.37
C THR A 96 -0.61 -13.14 -8.28
N ASP A 97 -1.55 -12.59 -9.06
CA ASP A 97 -2.40 -13.36 -9.96
C ASP A 97 -1.61 -14.22 -10.93
N GLU A 98 -0.55 -13.64 -11.49
CA GLU A 98 0.32 -14.37 -12.40
C GLU A 98 1.29 -15.33 -11.70
N LEU A 99 1.58 -15.12 -10.42
CA LEU A 99 2.54 -15.91 -9.65
C LEU A 99 1.94 -17.18 -9.06
N GLN A 100 0.64 -17.17 -8.75
CA GLN A 100 -0.05 -18.30 -8.10
C GLN A 100 0.05 -19.61 -8.88
N ASN A 101 0.18 -19.55 -10.20
CA ASN A 101 0.25 -20.69 -11.08
C ASN A 101 1.65 -20.96 -11.65
N LYS A 102 2.66 -20.21 -11.21
CA LYS A 102 4.05 -20.37 -11.65
C LYS A 102 4.85 -21.15 -10.60
N GLU A 103 5.72 -22.03 -11.08
CA GLU A 103 6.73 -22.64 -10.23
C GLU A 103 7.65 -21.57 -9.65
N LYS A 104 8.10 -21.77 -8.40
CA LYS A 104 9.02 -20.85 -7.75
C LYS A 104 10.32 -20.76 -8.53
N SER A 105 10.79 -19.55 -8.76
CA SER A 105 12.07 -19.33 -9.42
C SER A 105 13.25 -19.69 -8.51
N ASP A 106 14.31 -20.25 -9.08
CA ASP A 106 15.60 -20.48 -8.40
C ASP A 106 16.54 -19.27 -8.53
N LEU A 107 16.14 -18.25 -9.31
CA LEU A 107 16.95 -17.08 -9.60
C LEU A 107 16.68 -15.95 -8.63
N ARG A 108 17.67 -15.56 -7.84
CA ARG A 108 17.57 -14.47 -6.85
C ARG A 108 17.34 -13.07 -7.44
N ASN A 109 17.48 -12.89 -8.72
CA ASN A 109 17.17 -11.65 -9.43
C ASN A 109 15.73 -11.60 -9.96
N GLU A 110 14.93 -12.63 -9.69
CA GLU A 110 13.52 -12.71 -10.04
C GLU A 110 12.65 -12.56 -8.78
N PRO A 111 11.60 -11.71 -8.80
CA PRO A 111 10.72 -11.53 -7.65
C PRO A 111 10.06 -12.81 -7.14
N ASN A 112 9.70 -13.74 -8.07
CA ASN A 112 9.06 -15.01 -7.72
C ASN A 112 9.94 -15.92 -6.82
N TYR A 113 11.26 -15.70 -6.78
CA TYR A 113 12.14 -16.37 -5.82
C TYR A 113 11.76 -16.07 -4.36
N TYR A 114 11.31 -14.86 -4.10
CA TYR A 114 11.04 -14.35 -2.74
C TYR A 114 9.60 -14.55 -2.29
N TRP A 115 8.66 -14.73 -3.22
CA TRP A 115 7.26 -14.86 -2.85
C TRP A 115 6.99 -16.16 -2.07
N ASN A 116 6.37 -16.02 -0.90
CA ASN A 116 6.10 -17.13 0.02
C ASN A 116 4.65 -17.68 -0.05
N GLY A 117 3.83 -17.16 -0.98
CA GLY A 117 2.44 -17.61 -1.17
C GLY A 117 1.41 -16.89 -0.29
N LEU A 118 1.83 -15.92 0.54
CA LEU A 118 0.95 -15.13 1.39
C LEU A 118 0.93 -13.67 0.97
N ILE A 119 -0.22 -12.99 1.11
CA ILE A 119 -0.43 -11.59 0.74
C ILE A 119 -1.07 -10.78 1.88
N PRO A 120 -0.78 -9.46 1.92
CA PRO A 120 0.34 -8.83 1.25
C PRO A 120 1.67 -9.29 1.85
N GLN A 121 2.72 -9.34 1.05
CA GLN A 121 4.10 -9.60 1.52
C GLN A 121 4.97 -8.41 1.14
N THR A 122 5.75 -7.92 2.10
CA THR A 122 6.74 -6.86 1.88
C THR A 122 8.12 -7.38 2.20
N ILE A 123 9.06 -7.22 1.25
CA ILE A 123 10.44 -7.66 1.39
C ILE A 123 11.36 -6.49 1.08
N ILE A 124 12.38 -6.27 1.90
CA ILE A 124 13.43 -5.28 1.64
C ILE A 124 14.74 -6.01 1.40
N LEU A 125 15.34 -5.74 0.26
CA LEU A 125 16.65 -6.25 -0.14
C LEU A 125 17.68 -5.11 -0.08
N ASN A 126 18.86 -5.42 0.46
CA ASN A 126 19.97 -4.48 0.38
C ASN A 126 20.57 -4.40 -1.05
N SER A 127 21.57 -3.56 -1.24
CA SER A 127 22.29 -3.39 -2.51
C SER A 127 22.99 -4.64 -3.03
N ASP A 128 23.17 -5.64 -2.21
CA ASP A 128 23.81 -6.93 -2.56
C ASP A 128 22.79 -8.05 -2.80
N GLY A 129 21.49 -7.75 -2.69
CA GLY A 129 20.40 -8.68 -2.90
C GLY A 129 20.13 -9.60 -1.70
N GLU A 130 20.65 -9.24 -0.52
CA GLU A 130 20.32 -9.95 0.72
C GLU A 130 19.02 -9.45 1.30
N VAL A 131 18.17 -10.35 1.78
CA VAL A 131 16.92 -10.03 2.47
C VAL A 131 17.24 -9.45 3.84
N LYS A 132 16.80 -8.23 4.08
CA LYS A 132 16.92 -7.52 5.38
C LYS A 132 15.59 -7.42 6.11
N PHE A 133 14.49 -7.58 5.39
CA PHE A 133 13.15 -7.60 5.93
C PHE A 133 12.26 -8.50 5.09
N ASP A 134 11.42 -9.33 5.71
CA ASP A 134 10.40 -10.14 5.04
C ASP A 134 9.23 -10.35 6.00
N LYS A 135 8.07 -9.79 5.66
CA LYS A 135 6.89 -9.86 6.50
C LYS A 135 5.60 -9.89 5.69
N ASN A 136 4.62 -10.64 6.21
CA ASN A 136 3.27 -10.71 5.66
C ASN A 136 2.29 -9.86 6.48
N GLY A 137 1.24 -9.38 5.81
CA GLY A 137 0.16 -8.62 6.44
C GLY A 137 0.44 -7.13 6.59
N MET A 138 -0.20 -6.54 7.60
CA MET A 138 -0.06 -5.11 7.88
C MET A 138 1.27 -4.80 8.56
N ILE A 139 1.93 -3.75 8.07
CA ILE A 139 3.23 -3.30 8.57
C ILE A 139 3.15 -1.80 8.77
N ASN A 140 3.75 -1.30 9.86
CA ASN A 140 3.85 0.13 10.08
C ASN A 140 4.94 0.73 9.17
N ILE A 141 4.70 1.93 8.63
CA ILE A 141 5.66 2.66 7.80
C ILE A 141 6.97 2.94 8.55
N ASP A 142 6.92 3.18 9.85
CA ASP A 142 8.11 3.45 10.68
C ASP A 142 9.03 2.23 10.75
N GLU A 143 8.45 1.02 10.80
CA GLU A 143 9.23 -0.23 10.77
C GLU A 143 10.01 -0.37 9.44
N LEU A 144 9.36 -0.06 8.32
CA LEU A 144 9.98 -0.08 7.00
C LEU A 144 11.03 1.02 6.84
N ASN A 145 10.71 2.24 7.29
CA ASN A 145 11.62 3.38 7.26
C ASN A 145 12.89 3.11 8.07
N LYS A 146 12.76 2.51 9.24
CA LYS A 146 13.91 2.16 10.07
C LYS A 146 14.87 1.22 9.34
N VAL A 147 14.35 0.13 8.76
CA VAL A 147 15.18 -0.83 8.00
C VAL A 147 15.86 -0.15 6.81
N ILE A 148 15.12 0.66 6.05
CA ILE A 148 15.68 1.36 4.90
C ILE A 148 16.72 2.41 5.35
N GLY A 149 16.45 3.13 6.44
CA GLY A 149 17.38 4.10 7.03
C GLY A 149 18.71 3.46 7.44
N GLU A 150 18.66 2.32 8.13
CA GLU A 150 19.84 1.54 8.50
C GLU A 150 20.65 1.12 7.25
N LEU A 151 19.98 0.67 6.19
CA LEU A 151 20.62 0.27 4.93
C LEU A 151 21.25 1.45 4.18
N LYS A 152 20.73 2.66 4.38
CA LYS A 152 21.24 3.90 3.75
C LYS A 152 22.22 4.65 4.64
N GLY A 153 22.46 4.19 5.89
CA GLY A 153 23.29 4.89 6.86
C GLY A 153 22.67 6.24 7.30
N ILE A 154 21.33 6.34 7.26
CA ILE A 154 20.57 7.53 7.68
C ILE A 154 19.88 7.18 8.97
N ASP A 155 20.19 7.92 10.04
CA ASP A 155 19.47 7.82 11.31
C ASP A 155 18.11 8.51 11.13
N ILE A 156 17.05 7.71 11.20
CA ILE A 156 15.68 8.21 11.16
C ILE A 156 15.22 8.35 12.59
N GLU A 157 15.17 9.57 13.10
CA GLU A 157 14.41 9.85 14.32
C GLU A 157 12.98 9.36 14.09
N GLU A 158 12.43 8.62 15.07
CA GLU A 158 11.05 8.14 15.03
C GLU A 158 10.09 9.33 14.83
N THR A 159 9.88 9.69 13.59
CA THR A 159 8.79 10.58 13.22
C THR A 159 7.53 9.73 13.26
N THR A 160 6.78 9.88 14.34
CA THR A 160 5.48 9.24 14.54
C THR A 160 4.51 9.70 13.43
N PHE A 161 4.64 9.13 12.26
CA PHE A 161 3.60 9.15 11.25
C PHE A 161 2.70 7.94 11.45
N SER A 162 1.81 8.02 12.42
CA SER A 162 0.67 7.10 12.45
C SER A 162 -0.28 7.52 11.33
N VAL A 163 -0.15 6.90 10.17
CA VAL A 163 -1.15 7.03 9.10
C VAL A 163 -2.31 6.11 9.46
N GLU A 164 -3.05 6.45 10.51
CA GLU A 164 -4.27 5.71 10.84
C GLU A 164 -5.46 6.15 9.99
N SER A 165 -5.56 7.41 9.63
CA SER A 165 -6.45 7.89 8.56
C SER A 165 -6.15 9.34 8.17
N PHE A 166 -6.56 9.76 6.99
CA PHE A 166 -6.45 11.15 6.53
C PHE A 166 -7.20 12.12 7.45
N ASN A 167 -8.19 11.64 8.20
CA ASN A 167 -8.98 12.41 9.16
C ASN A 167 -8.23 12.60 10.48
N GLU A 168 -7.40 11.66 10.92
CA GLU A 168 -6.58 11.79 12.14
C GLU A 168 -5.45 12.78 11.96
N TYR A 169 -4.84 12.89 10.78
CA TYR A 169 -3.85 13.91 10.48
C TYR A 169 -4.38 15.33 10.71
N ASN A 170 -5.62 15.59 10.32
CA ASN A 170 -6.27 16.89 10.55
C ASN A 170 -6.61 17.14 12.03
N SER A 171 -6.92 16.12 12.82
CA SER A 171 -7.17 16.24 14.26
C SER A 171 -5.89 16.56 15.03
N ILE A 172 -4.77 15.93 14.71
CA ILE A 172 -3.46 16.17 15.33
C ILE A 172 -2.96 17.60 15.07
N ILE A 173 -3.16 18.14 13.86
CA ILE A 173 -2.82 19.54 13.54
C ILE A 173 -3.69 20.53 14.34
N SER A 174 -4.97 20.22 14.54
CA SER A 174 -5.88 21.07 15.31
C SER A 174 -5.52 21.10 16.80
N GLU A 175 -5.09 19.97 17.38
CA GLU A 175 -4.63 19.90 18.78
C GLU A 175 -3.31 20.65 19.02
N LYS A 176 -2.34 20.55 18.11
CA LYS A 176 -1.08 21.31 18.18
C LYS A 176 -1.32 22.83 18.08
N LYS A 177 -2.27 23.26 17.24
CA LYS A 177 -2.64 24.68 17.15
C LYS A 177 -3.26 25.23 18.43
N ASN A 178 -4.00 24.41 19.17
CA ASN A 178 -4.63 24.81 20.42
C ASN A 178 -3.64 24.85 21.60
N LYS A 179 -2.61 23.98 21.62
CA LYS A 179 -1.55 23.98 22.66
C LYS A 179 -0.57 25.17 22.54
N ASN A 180 -0.44 25.75 21.34
CA ASN A 180 0.44 26.92 21.13
C ASN A 180 -0.29 28.26 21.33
N LYS A 181 -1.56 28.27 21.79
CA LYS A 181 -2.36 29.49 22.08
C LYS A 181 -2.60 29.73 23.56
N ASN A 182 -2.12 28.85 24.44
CA ASN A 182 -2.09 28.99 25.88
C ASN A 182 -0.63 29.15 26.36
#